data_973f71f3dc4ff303c6106d13d31a5e81
#
_entry.id   973f71f3dc4ff303c6106d13d31a5e81
#
_cell.length_a   1.000
_cell.length_b   1.000
_cell.length_c   1.000
_cell.angle_alpha   90.00
_cell.angle_beta   90.00
_cell.angle_gamma   90.00
#
_symmetry.space_group_name_H-M   'P 1'
#
loop_
_entity.id
_entity.type
_entity.pdbx_description
1 polymer ?
#
loop_
_entity_poly.entity_id
_entity_poly.type
_entity_poly.pdbx_seq_one_letter_code
_entity_poly.pdbx_strand_id
1 'polypeptide(L)'
;MISHTTSPTKLLLFALSVAELLSPAVWAQSKRITAQQVVERIQGQVGVPWKSETVDTFKSGDPKIPVTGIAVTMMATLDVLQRAAASGHNLVITHEPTFYSHEDDPKELPQHENDAVLAAKRRFIAEHGLVIWRFHDHWHDRKPDGIEIGMVHALGWDKYQDPRNQYVFSIPESTLKDLATEIAHKLQIKTLRVVGDPNAKIRRLALSPGASGFANETGALEMSDIQLLVLGETREWETVEYAADAITEGKQKALIILGHIPSEQSGMEECTRWLKTFINEVPVDFVPARNPFWAPQL
;
A
#
# COMPACT_ATOMS: atom_id res chain seq x y z
N MET A 1 -62.94 -78.40 45.18
CA MET A 1 -63.34 -77.05 44.83
C MET A 1 -62.28 -76.11 45.36
N ILE A 2 -61.43 -75.68 44.54
CA ILE A 2 -60.21 -74.96 44.91
C ILE A 2 -60.35 -73.49 44.44
N SER A 3 -60.34 -72.64 45.41
CA SER A 3 -60.41 -71.15 45.18
C SER A 3 -58.98 -70.61 45.02
N HIS A 4 -58.74 -70.01 43.89
CA HIS A 4 -57.48 -69.27 43.65
C HIS A 4 -57.74 -67.75 43.79
N THR A 5 -57.13 -67.17 44.77
CA THR A 5 -57.06 -65.74 44.97
C THR A 5 -55.82 -65.19 44.25
N THR A 6 -55.99 -64.33 43.30
CA THR A 6 -54.92 -63.59 42.63
C THR A 6 -54.73 -62.21 43.26
N SER A 7 -53.54 -61.93 43.71
CA SER A 7 -53.12 -60.67 44.28
C SER A 7 -52.72 -59.69 43.13
N PRO A 8 -53.06 -58.40 43.18
CA PRO A 8 -52.64 -57.45 42.17
C PRO A 8 -51.27 -56.83 42.48
N THR A 9 -50.37 -57.00 41.55
CA THR A 9 -49.05 -56.38 41.53
C THR A 9 -49.16 -54.86 41.22
N LYS A 10 -48.71 -54.02 42.13
CA LYS A 10 -48.60 -52.61 41.95
C LYS A 10 -47.39 -52.26 41.05
N LEU A 11 -47.65 -51.69 39.85
CA LEU A 11 -46.66 -51.23 38.98
C LEU A 11 -46.28 -49.76 39.40
N LEU A 12 -45.06 -49.53 39.89
CA LEU A 12 -44.53 -48.20 40.20
C LEU A 12 -43.95 -47.57 38.91
N LEU A 13 -44.62 -46.61 38.35
CA LEU A 13 -44.08 -45.77 37.26
C LEU A 13 -43.10 -44.77 37.84
N PHE A 14 -41.79 -44.96 37.56
CA PHE A 14 -40.77 -43.91 37.73
C PHE A 14 -40.82 -42.97 36.52
N ALA A 15 -41.33 -41.76 36.73
CA ALA A 15 -41.20 -40.68 35.77
C ALA A 15 -39.82 -40.06 35.93
N LEU A 16 -38.87 -40.36 35.01
CA LEU A 16 -37.62 -39.58 34.86
C LEU A 16 -37.95 -38.29 34.16
N SER A 17 -37.95 -37.17 34.90
CA SER A 17 -37.92 -35.81 34.33
C SER A 17 -36.50 -35.48 33.88
N VAL A 18 -36.26 -35.57 32.56
CA VAL A 18 -35.05 -35.02 31.92
C VAL A 18 -35.24 -33.50 31.83
N ALA A 19 -34.66 -32.79 32.79
CA ALA A 19 -34.50 -31.33 32.66
C ALA A 19 -33.37 -31.08 31.66
N GLU A 20 -33.71 -30.74 30.43
CA GLU A 20 -32.78 -30.21 29.46
C GLU A 20 -32.29 -28.84 29.95
N LEU A 21 -31.07 -28.83 30.50
CA LEU A 21 -30.32 -27.58 30.72
C LEU A 21 -29.93 -27.00 29.36
N LEU A 22 -30.82 -26.22 28.75
CA LEU A 22 -30.50 -25.31 27.68
C LEU A 22 -29.57 -24.23 28.26
N SER A 23 -28.27 -24.49 28.25
CA SER A 23 -27.29 -23.44 28.42
C SER A 23 -27.43 -22.47 27.25
N PRO A 24 -27.77 -21.20 27.46
CA PRO A 24 -27.67 -20.22 26.40
C PRO A 24 -26.19 -20.09 26.11
N ALA A 25 -25.74 -20.67 25.00
CA ALA A 25 -24.47 -20.31 24.40
C ALA A 25 -24.60 -18.81 24.02
N VAL A 26 -24.21 -17.97 24.97
CA VAL A 26 -23.96 -16.55 24.69
C VAL A 26 -22.77 -16.52 23.75
N TRP A 27 -23.06 -16.59 22.47
CA TRP A 27 -22.09 -16.22 21.44
C TRP A 27 -21.80 -14.75 21.73
N ALA A 28 -20.73 -14.49 22.44
CA ALA A 28 -20.12 -13.18 22.47
C ALA A 28 -19.76 -12.88 21.01
N GLN A 29 -20.65 -12.20 20.31
CA GLN A 29 -20.41 -11.65 18.99
C GLN A 29 -19.29 -10.67 19.19
N SER A 30 -18.03 -11.09 18.98
CA SER A 30 -16.88 -10.22 19.07
C SER A 30 -17.21 -9.02 18.18
N LYS A 31 -17.33 -7.85 18.79
CA LYS A 31 -17.71 -6.62 18.08
C LYS A 31 -16.65 -6.42 17.00
N ARG A 32 -17.02 -6.67 15.75
CA ARG A 32 -16.08 -6.54 14.63
C ARG A 32 -15.52 -5.12 14.65
N ILE A 33 -14.20 -5.02 14.43
CA ILE A 33 -13.52 -3.72 14.35
C ILE A 33 -14.11 -2.89 13.21
N THR A 34 -14.37 -1.59 13.45
CA THR A 34 -14.83 -0.67 12.40
C THR A 34 -13.65 -0.05 11.64
N ALA A 35 -13.91 0.50 10.45
CA ALA A 35 -12.87 1.20 9.68
C ALA A 35 -12.26 2.37 10.49
N GLN A 36 -13.07 3.12 11.22
CA GLN A 36 -12.62 4.17 12.13
C GLN A 36 -11.65 3.62 13.20
N GLN A 37 -11.97 2.49 13.82
CA GLN A 37 -11.12 1.88 14.84
C GLN A 37 -9.81 1.33 14.26
N VAL A 38 -9.82 0.86 13.02
CA VAL A 38 -8.57 0.49 12.31
C VAL A 38 -7.68 1.71 12.18
N VAL A 39 -8.23 2.84 11.69
CA VAL A 39 -7.48 4.09 11.53
C VAL A 39 -6.96 4.59 12.87
N GLU A 40 -7.76 4.59 13.93
CA GLU A 40 -7.34 4.99 15.29
C GLU A 40 -6.15 4.15 15.79
N ARG A 41 -6.14 2.84 15.51
CA ARG A 41 -4.98 1.99 15.84
C ARG A 41 -3.75 2.34 15.01
N ILE A 42 -3.91 2.62 13.71
CA ILE A 42 -2.81 3.08 12.86
C ILE A 42 -2.22 4.37 13.42
N GLN A 43 -3.05 5.34 13.77
CA GLN A 43 -2.63 6.59 14.38
C GLN A 43 -1.84 6.37 15.68
N GLY A 44 -2.29 5.42 16.52
CA GLY A 44 -1.60 5.06 17.76
C GLY A 44 -0.29 4.28 17.58
N GLN A 45 -0.08 3.66 16.40
CA GLN A 45 1.07 2.78 16.13
C GLN A 45 2.07 3.36 15.14
N VAL A 46 1.72 4.45 14.43
CA VAL A 46 2.56 5.01 13.35
C VAL A 46 3.89 5.57 13.86
N GLY A 47 3.96 5.97 15.12
CA GLY A 47 5.21 6.39 15.79
C GLY A 47 5.63 7.83 15.52
N VAL A 48 4.75 8.63 14.90
CA VAL A 48 4.95 10.07 14.67
C VAL A 48 3.70 10.84 15.09
N PRO A 49 3.82 12.13 15.48
CA PRO A 49 2.67 12.95 15.80
C PRO A 49 1.69 13.06 14.64
N TRP A 50 0.40 12.90 14.94
CA TRP A 50 -0.63 13.04 13.92
C TRP A 50 -0.87 14.50 13.58
N LYS A 51 -0.79 14.86 12.30
CA LYS A 51 -0.99 16.23 11.79
C LYS A 51 -2.49 16.50 11.62
N SER A 52 -2.92 17.73 11.93
CA SER A 52 -4.28 18.19 11.66
C SER A 52 -4.55 18.46 10.18
N GLU A 53 -3.53 18.92 9.47
CA GLU A 53 -3.55 19.12 8.01
C GLU A 53 -2.80 17.97 7.35
N THR A 54 -3.53 17.08 6.71
CA THR A 54 -3.01 15.87 6.09
C THR A 54 -3.98 15.30 5.06
N VAL A 55 -3.44 14.63 4.07
CA VAL A 55 -4.24 13.86 3.10
C VAL A 55 -4.68 12.49 3.66
N ASP A 56 -4.21 12.09 4.84
CA ASP A 56 -4.50 10.81 5.49
C ASP A 56 -5.90 10.80 6.11
N THR A 57 -6.91 10.82 5.25
CA THR A 57 -8.33 10.93 5.61
C THR A 57 -9.18 9.89 4.88
N PHE A 58 -10.39 9.68 5.36
CA PHE A 58 -11.37 8.90 4.62
C PHE A 58 -11.78 9.64 3.34
N LYS A 59 -11.67 8.96 2.20
CA LYS A 59 -11.98 9.51 0.87
C LYS A 59 -13.37 9.08 0.40
N SER A 60 -13.87 7.94 0.89
CA SER A 60 -15.20 7.43 0.55
C SER A 60 -15.67 6.39 1.57
N GLY A 61 -16.98 6.16 1.61
CA GLY A 61 -17.62 5.17 2.48
C GLY A 61 -17.89 5.66 3.90
N ASP A 62 -18.56 4.82 4.69
CA ASP A 62 -18.87 5.11 6.11
C ASP A 62 -17.81 4.50 7.02
N PRO A 63 -17.03 5.32 7.78
CA PRO A 63 -16.01 4.83 8.70
C PRO A 63 -16.53 3.91 9.82
N LYS A 64 -17.82 3.92 10.09
CA LYS A 64 -18.45 3.16 11.17
C LYS A 64 -18.80 1.72 10.80
N ILE A 65 -18.67 1.33 9.53
CA ILE A 65 -19.00 -0.04 9.13
C ILE A 65 -18.03 -1.05 9.75
N PRO A 66 -18.50 -2.24 10.08
CA PRO A 66 -17.64 -3.36 10.45
C PRO A 66 -16.74 -3.75 9.28
N VAL A 67 -15.44 -3.88 9.55
CA VAL A 67 -14.47 -4.34 8.55
C VAL A 67 -14.54 -5.85 8.41
N THR A 68 -14.58 -6.34 7.18
CA THR A 68 -14.54 -7.77 6.83
C THR A 68 -13.15 -8.21 6.38
N GLY A 69 -12.35 -7.29 5.85
CA GLY A 69 -10.97 -7.45 5.43
C GLY A 69 -10.40 -6.12 4.95
N ILE A 70 -9.09 -6.01 4.98
CA ILE A 70 -8.33 -4.81 4.62
C ILE A 70 -7.49 -5.10 3.39
N ALA A 71 -7.73 -4.36 2.31
CA ALA A 71 -6.85 -4.33 1.15
C ALA A 71 -5.89 -3.15 1.27
N VAL A 72 -4.60 -3.39 1.25
CA VAL A 72 -3.56 -2.36 1.26
C VAL A 72 -2.99 -2.25 -0.15
N THR A 73 -2.89 -1.04 -0.67
CA THR A 73 -2.45 -0.80 -2.05
C THR A 73 -1.66 0.50 -2.19
N MET A 74 -0.84 0.58 -3.22
CA MET A 74 -0.19 1.84 -3.58
C MET A 74 -1.20 2.83 -4.18
N MET A 75 -2.08 2.36 -5.07
CA MET A 75 -3.06 3.21 -5.76
C MET A 75 -4.41 2.50 -5.88
N ALA A 76 -5.48 3.14 -5.40
CA ALA A 76 -6.85 2.59 -5.46
C ALA A 76 -7.45 2.74 -6.89
N THR A 77 -6.84 2.07 -7.88
CA THR A 77 -7.41 1.99 -9.24
C THR A 77 -8.73 1.20 -9.24
N LEU A 78 -9.55 1.35 -10.27
CA LEU A 78 -10.80 0.58 -10.36
C LEU A 78 -10.52 -0.94 -10.37
N ASP A 79 -9.45 -1.40 -11.05
CA ASP A 79 -9.00 -2.81 -11.03
C ASP A 79 -8.65 -3.28 -9.60
N VAL A 80 -7.94 -2.45 -8.83
CA VAL A 80 -7.63 -2.76 -7.42
C VAL A 80 -8.89 -2.88 -6.59
N LEU A 81 -9.83 -1.93 -6.73
CA LEU A 81 -11.08 -1.93 -5.99
C LEU A 81 -11.93 -3.17 -6.33
N GLN A 82 -11.96 -3.57 -7.61
CA GLN A 82 -12.66 -4.78 -8.05
C GLN A 82 -12.05 -6.04 -7.42
N ARG A 83 -10.72 -6.16 -7.40
CA ARG A 83 -10.04 -7.30 -6.78
C ARG A 83 -10.21 -7.32 -5.26
N ALA A 84 -10.15 -6.17 -4.60
CA ALA A 84 -10.40 -6.05 -3.17
C ALA A 84 -11.82 -6.51 -2.81
N ALA A 85 -12.83 -6.00 -3.51
CA ALA A 85 -14.22 -6.40 -3.30
C ALA A 85 -14.44 -7.90 -3.56
N ALA A 86 -13.88 -8.43 -4.64
CA ALA A 86 -13.98 -9.86 -4.98
C ALA A 86 -13.35 -10.78 -3.93
N SER A 87 -12.34 -10.28 -3.20
CA SER A 87 -11.69 -10.99 -2.09
C SER A 87 -12.36 -10.76 -0.73
N GLY A 88 -13.49 -10.04 -0.68
CA GLY A 88 -14.24 -9.79 0.55
C GLY A 88 -13.67 -8.68 1.44
N HIS A 89 -12.73 -7.88 0.93
CA HIS A 89 -12.19 -6.73 1.64
C HIS A 89 -13.10 -5.51 1.42
N ASN A 90 -13.52 -4.87 2.50
CA ASN A 90 -14.37 -3.68 2.43
C ASN A 90 -13.70 -2.40 2.97
N LEU A 91 -12.49 -2.49 3.55
CA LEU A 91 -11.64 -1.35 3.82
C LEU A 91 -10.44 -1.38 2.87
N VAL A 92 -10.24 -0.31 2.11
CA VAL A 92 -9.08 -0.12 1.24
C VAL A 92 -8.20 0.97 1.82
N ILE A 93 -6.96 0.63 2.16
CA ILE A 93 -5.92 1.56 2.59
C ILE A 93 -5.04 1.83 1.37
N THR A 94 -5.11 3.05 0.84
CA THR A 94 -4.35 3.46 -0.36
C THR A 94 -3.31 4.51 -0.02
N HIS A 95 -2.17 4.46 -0.68
CA HIS A 95 -1.14 5.48 -0.53
C HIS A 95 -1.46 6.72 -1.36
N GLU A 96 -1.73 6.53 -2.63
CA GLU A 96 -2.00 7.59 -3.58
C GLU A 96 -3.50 7.92 -3.72
N PRO A 97 -3.82 9.10 -4.32
CA PRO A 97 -5.19 9.56 -4.47
C PRO A 97 -6.11 8.55 -5.15
N THR A 98 -7.35 8.54 -4.70
CA THR A 98 -8.42 7.73 -5.29
C THR A 98 -9.09 8.41 -6.48
N PHE A 99 -9.21 9.75 -6.46
CA PHE A 99 -10.03 10.54 -7.38
C PHE A 99 -9.23 11.51 -8.25
N TYR A 100 -8.00 11.14 -8.63
CA TYR A 100 -7.18 11.77 -9.68
C TYR A 100 -6.65 13.18 -9.38
N SER A 101 -6.74 13.67 -8.14
CA SER A 101 -6.09 14.90 -7.70
C SER A 101 -5.38 14.66 -6.37
N HIS A 102 -4.36 15.47 -6.06
CA HIS A 102 -3.56 15.28 -4.85
C HIS A 102 -4.41 15.31 -3.57
N GLU A 103 -5.35 16.24 -3.50
CA GLU A 103 -6.25 16.36 -2.34
C GLU A 103 -7.44 15.40 -2.39
N ASP A 104 -7.56 14.59 -3.43
CA ASP A 104 -8.77 13.79 -3.74
C ASP A 104 -10.02 14.68 -3.96
N ASP A 105 -9.83 15.96 -4.30
CA ASP A 105 -10.92 16.85 -4.67
C ASP A 105 -11.23 16.73 -6.18
N PRO A 106 -12.36 16.10 -6.55
CA PRO A 106 -12.71 15.93 -7.96
C PRO A 106 -12.97 17.24 -8.70
N LYS A 107 -13.13 18.36 -7.99
CA LYS A 107 -13.32 19.68 -8.62
C LYS A 107 -12.11 20.13 -9.44
N GLU A 108 -10.95 19.55 -9.20
CA GLU A 108 -9.76 19.78 -10.02
C GLU A 108 -9.88 19.15 -11.41
N LEU A 109 -10.81 18.20 -11.62
CA LEU A 109 -11.02 17.58 -12.92
C LEU A 109 -11.90 18.47 -13.81
N PRO A 110 -11.53 18.65 -15.08
CA PRO A 110 -12.42 19.28 -16.05
C PRO A 110 -13.76 18.53 -16.13
N GLN A 111 -14.87 19.26 -16.05
CA GLN A 111 -16.23 18.67 -16.15
C GLN A 111 -16.52 17.54 -15.14
N HIS A 112 -15.93 17.61 -13.93
CA HIS A 112 -16.04 16.57 -12.90
C HIS A 112 -17.48 16.08 -12.61
N GLU A 113 -18.49 16.95 -12.76
CA GLU A 113 -19.89 16.59 -12.56
C GLU A 113 -20.41 15.60 -13.61
N ASN A 114 -19.83 15.61 -14.81
CA ASN A 114 -20.24 14.79 -15.95
C ASN A 114 -19.16 13.76 -16.36
N ASP A 115 -18.10 13.60 -15.57
CA ASP A 115 -17.03 12.65 -15.87
C ASP A 115 -17.51 11.20 -15.67
N ALA A 116 -17.62 10.45 -16.77
CA ALA A 116 -18.14 9.08 -16.76
C ALA A 116 -17.21 8.09 -16.04
N VAL A 117 -15.88 8.32 -16.07
CA VAL A 117 -14.89 7.45 -15.43
C VAL A 117 -14.95 7.63 -13.92
N LEU A 118 -14.96 8.88 -13.46
CA LEU A 118 -15.13 9.20 -12.05
C LEU A 118 -16.44 8.67 -11.51
N ALA A 119 -17.54 8.90 -12.24
CA ALA A 119 -18.88 8.42 -11.88
C ALA A 119 -18.94 6.89 -11.77
N ALA A 120 -18.30 6.15 -12.69
CA ALA A 120 -18.22 4.70 -12.66
C ALA A 120 -17.45 4.20 -11.42
N LYS A 121 -16.31 4.83 -11.09
CA LYS A 121 -15.50 4.49 -9.93
C LYS A 121 -16.26 4.73 -8.62
N ARG A 122 -16.92 5.89 -8.48
CA ARG A 122 -17.75 6.22 -7.31
C ARG A 122 -18.91 5.27 -7.12
N ARG A 123 -19.60 4.95 -8.22
CA ARG A 123 -20.69 3.98 -8.20
C ARG A 123 -20.23 2.61 -7.74
N PHE A 124 -19.11 2.11 -8.28
CA PHE A 124 -18.53 0.83 -7.85
C PHE A 124 -18.23 0.80 -6.35
N ILE A 125 -17.60 1.86 -5.82
CA ILE A 125 -17.29 1.98 -4.38
C ILE A 125 -18.58 1.90 -3.56
N ALA A 126 -19.63 2.64 -3.97
CA ALA A 126 -20.91 2.69 -3.25
C ALA A 126 -21.67 1.34 -3.32
N GLU A 127 -21.77 0.73 -4.51
CA GLU A 127 -22.46 -0.55 -4.73
C GLU A 127 -21.82 -1.71 -3.94
N HIS A 128 -20.51 -1.67 -3.70
CA HIS A 128 -19.79 -2.70 -2.95
C HIS A 128 -19.54 -2.33 -1.48
N GLY A 129 -20.07 -1.21 -1.01
CA GLY A 129 -19.92 -0.76 0.38
C GLY A 129 -18.46 -0.59 0.81
N LEU A 130 -17.58 -0.17 -0.11
CA LEU A 130 -16.17 0.00 0.18
C LEU A 130 -15.93 1.28 0.97
N VAL A 131 -15.05 1.21 1.97
CA VAL A 131 -14.47 2.37 2.65
C VAL A 131 -13.06 2.57 2.14
N ILE A 132 -12.76 3.78 1.69
CA ILE A 132 -11.43 4.14 1.20
C ILE A 132 -10.79 5.11 2.17
N TRP A 133 -9.62 4.77 2.68
CA TRP A 133 -8.81 5.62 3.53
C TRP A 133 -7.42 5.80 2.95
N ARG A 134 -6.95 7.04 2.83
CA ARG A 134 -5.60 7.35 2.35
C ARG A 134 -4.61 7.35 3.51
N PHE A 135 -3.42 6.77 3.28
CA PHE A 135 -2.32 6.71 4.24
C PHE A 135 -1.01 7.02 3.54
N HIS A 136 -0.66 8.29 3.49
CA HIS A 136 0.44 8.85 2.73
C HIS A 136 1.42 9.60 3.63
N ASP A 137 0.99 10.74 4.18
CA ASP A 137 1.89 11.68 4.88
C ASP A 137 2.59 11.03 6.07
N HIS A 138 1.82 10.38 6.95
CA HIS A 138 2.38 9.77 8.16
C HIS A 138 3.14 8.48 7.86
N TRP A 139 2.90 7.83 6.72
CA TRP A 139 3.69 6.68 6.29
C TRP A 139 5.08 7.11 5.82
N HIS A 140 5.19 8.29 5.16
CA HIS A 140 6.45 8.95 4.82
C HIS A 140 7.15 9.59 6.04
N ASP A 141 6.40 10.16 6.96
CA ASP A 141 6.97 10.83 8.13
C ASP A 141 7.70 9.87 9.09
N ARG A 142 7.38 8.58 9.03
CA ARG A 142 8.06 7.56 9.85
C ARG A 142 9.57 7.60 9.67
N LYS A 143 10.28 7.13 10.70
CA LYS A 143 11.74 6.99 10.64
C LYS A 143 12.12 5.54 10.96
N PRO A 144 12.60 4.78 9.97
CA PRO A 144 12.76 5.15 8.56
C PRO A 144 11.40 5.32 7.85
N ASP A 145 11.41 6.07 6.73
CA ASP A 145 10.27 6.27 5.84
C ASP A 145 9.69 4.92 5.37
N GLY A 146 8.36 4.76 5.50
CA GLY A 146 7.70 3.48 5.22
C GLY A 146 7.73 3.07 3.74
N ILE A 147 7.73 4.02 2.82
CA ILE A 147 7.87 3.75 1.38
C ILE A 147 9.30 3.36 1.05
N GLU A 148 10.26 4.14 1.54
CA GLU A 148 11.67 3.90 1.27
C GLU A 148 12.13 2.54 1.78
N ILE A 149 11.81 2.18 3.04
CA ILE A 149 12.25 0.90 3.62
C ILE A 149 11.73 -0.30 2.81
N GLY A 150 10.49 -0.23 2.32
CA GLY A 150 9.94 -1.28 1.46
C GLY A 150 10.70 -1.40 0.13
N MET A 151 11.08 -0.28 -0.48
CA MET A 151 11.88 -0.25 -1.71
C MET A 151 13.30 -0.77 -1.46
N VAL A 152 13.93 -0.35 -0.37
CA VAL A 152 15.27 -0.81 0.04
C VAL A 152 15.29 -2.33 0.25
N HIS A 153 14.29 -2.88 0.95
CA HIS A 153 14.13 -4.32 1.13
C HIS A 153 13.93 -5.06 -0.21
N ALA A 154 13.07 -4.55 -1.09
CA ALA A 154 12.81 -5.15 -2.39
C ALA A 154 14.06 -5.18 -3.28
N LEU A 155 14.91 -4.14 -3.19
CA LEU A 155 16.17 -4.05 -3.90
C LEU A 155 17.32 -4.82 -3.20
N GLY A 156 17.16 -5.23 -1.94
CA GLY A 156 18.20 -5.86 -1.13
C GLY A 156 19.36 -4.92 -0.83
N TRP A 157 19.06 -3.62 -0.64
CA TRP A 157 20.06 -2.58 -0.44
C TRP A 157 20.25 -2.15 1.01
N ASP A 158 19.64 -2.84 1.97
CA ASP A 158 19.71 -2.54 3.41
C ASP A 158 21.14 -2.30 3.92
N LYS A 159 22.08 -3.12 3.50
CA LYS A 159 23.50 -3.05 3.91
C LYS A 159 24.30 -1.98 3.20
N TYR A 160 23.74 -1.31 2.22
CA TYR A 160 24.43 -0.31 1.39
C TYR A 160 24.02 1.13 1.73
N GLN A 161 23.03 1.31 2.61
CA GLN A 161 22.48 2.61 2.99
C GLN A 161 23.54 3.43 3.75
N ASP A 162 23.65 4.72 3.44
CA ASP A 162 24.53 5.64 4.17
C ASP A 162 23.90 5.96 5.54
N PRO A 163 24.63 5.75 6.66
CA PRO A 163 24.07 5.95 7.99
C PRO A 163 23.71 7.41 8.30
N ARG A 164 24.19 8.38 7.50
CA ARG A 164 23.92 9.81 7.67
C ARG A 164 22.79 10.33 6.79
N ASN A 165 22.48 9.59 5.72
CA ASN A 165 21.42 9.96 4.78
C ASN A 165 20.73 8.70 4.25
N GLN A 166 19.53 8.45 4.75
CA GLN A 166 18.78 7.25 4.42
C GLN A 166 18.50 7.08 2.91
N TYR A 167 18.45 8.18 2.15
CA TYR A 167 18.19 8.16 0.69
C TYR A 167 19.45 7.92 -0.16
N VAL A 168 20.62 7.76 0.45
CA VAL A 168 21.91 7.58 -0.25
C VAL A 168 22.47 6.18 -0.01
N PHE A 169 23.01 5.59 -1.06
CA PHE A 169 23.51 4.21 -1.04
C PHE A 169 24.91 4.11 -1.65
N SER A 170 25.76 3.31 -1.04
CA SER A 170 27.09 2.94 -1.56
C SER A 170 27.08 1.46 -1.94
N ILE A 171 26.91 1.17 -3.22
CA ILE A 171 26.79 -0.19 -3.76
C ILE A 171 28.13 -0.70 -4.29
N PRO A 172 28.31 -2.02 -4.47
CA PRO A 172 29.40 -2.55 -5.29
C PRO A 172 29.35 -1.94 -6.69
N GLU A 173 30.54 -1.63 -7.26
CA GLU A 173 30.58 -1.04 -8.60
C GLU A 173 29.82 -1.88 -9.63
N SER A 174 28.91 -1.24 -10.35
CA SER A 174 28.15 -1.82 -11.43
C SER A 174 28.09 -0.88 -12.63
N THR A 175 27.81 -1.38 -13.84
CA THR A 175 27.49 -0.49 -14.95
C THR A 175 26.07 0.04 -14.80
N LEU A 176 25.78 1.23 -15.34
CA LEU A 176 24.42 1.78 -15.36
C LEU A 176 23.42 0.80 -16.00
N LYS A 177 23.82 0.16 -17.09
CA LYS A 177 23.01 -0.85 -17.79
C LYS A 177 22.67 -2.05 -16.92
N ASP A 178 23.69 -2.64 -16.26
CA ASP A 178 23.49 -3.82 -15.43
C ASP A 178 22.62 -3.48 -14.21
N LEU A 179 22.86 -2.32 -13.60
CA LEU A 179 22.10 -1.84 -12.44
C LEU A 179 20.64 -1.57 -12.83
N ALA A 180 20.37 -0.92 -13.96
CA ALA A 180 19.02 -0.72 -14.46
C ALA A 180 18.30 -2.05 -14.72
N THR A 181 19.01 -3.03 -15.27
CA THR A 181 18.49 -4.38 -15.50
C THR A 181 18.18 -5.10 -14.20
N GLU A 182 19.08 -5.02 -13.20
CA GLU A 182 18.87 -5.61 -11.87
C GLU A 182 17.64 -5.00 -11.17
N ILE A 183 17.53 -3.67 -11.17
CA ILE A 183 16.40 -2.95 -10.59
C ILE A 183 15.08 -3.37 -11.27
N ALA A 184 15.07 -3.38 -12.62
CA ALA A 184 13.89 -3.79 -13.38
C ALA A 184 13.43 -5.20 -13.01
N HIS A 185 14.37 -6.12 -12.88
CA HIS A 185 14.08 -7.52 -12.50
C HIS A 185 13.55 -7.63 -11.07
N LYS A 186 14.21 -6.98 -10.10
CA LYS A 186 13.82 -7.03 -8.69
C LYS A 186 12.45 -6.41 -8.42
N LEU A 187 12.15 -5.29 -9.07
CA LEU A 187 10.86 -4.59 -8.94
C LEU A 187 9.82 -5.07 -9.97
N GLN A 188 10.15 -6.06 -10.81
CA GLN A 188 9.28 -6.61 -11.87
C GLN A 188 8.76 -5.54 -12.85
N ILE A 189 9.60 -4.55 -13.16
CA ILE A 189 9.28 -3.45 -14.07
C ILE A 189 9.55 -3.87 -15.50
N LYS A 190 8.59 -3.63 -16.41
CA LYS A 190 8.74 -3.88 -17.85
C LYS A 190 9.11 -2.63 -18.66
N THR A 191 8.93 -1.46 -18.06
CA THR A 191 9.09 -0.16 -18.71
C THR A 191 9.78 0.79 -17.75
N LEU A 192 11.09 0.90 -17.82
CA LEU A 192 11.84 1.98 -17.16
C LEU A 192 12.59 2.79 -18.21
N ARG A 193 12.96 4.01 -17.88
CA ARG A 193 13.73 4.90 -18.73
C ARG A 193 15.03 5.24 -18.05
N VAL A 194 16.10 5.40 -18.82
CA VAL A 194 17.45 5.65 -18.32
C VAL A 194 18.05 6.84 -19.06
N VAL A 195 18.71 7.71 -18.33
CA VAL A 195 19.52 8.82 -18.87
C VAL A 195 20.96 8.61 -18.42
N GLY A 196 21.91 8.64 -19.34
CA GLY A 196 23.33 8.47 -19.09
C GLY A 196 24.00 7.44 -19.98
N ASP A 197 25.33 7.31 -19.86
CA ASP A 197 26.11 6.28 -20.57
C ASP A 197 25.82 4.90 -19.98
N PRO A 198 25.35 3.91 -20.76
CA PRO A 198 25.13 2.54 -20.30
C PRO A 198 26.34 1.89 -19.63
N ASN A 199 27.57 2.30 -20.01
CA ASN A 199 28.81 1.76 -19.47
C ASN A 199 29.34 2.55 -18.27
N ALA A 200 28.70 3.66 -17.90
CA ALA A 200 29.10 4.45 -16.73
C ALA A 200 29.15 3.58 -15.47
N LYS A 201 30.25 3.73 -14.71
CA LYS A 201 30.45 2.99 -13.46
C LYS A 201 29.76 3.71 -12.30
N ILE A 202 28.84 3.02 -11.66
CA ILE A 202 28.04 3.54 -10.56
C ILE A 202 28.48 2.83 -9.26
N ARG A 203 28.77 3.62 -8.26
CA ARG A 203 29.08 3.17 -6.88
C ARG A 203 28.21 3.85 -5.84
N ARG A 204 27.81 5.09 -6.11
CA ARG A 204 27.05 5.91 -5.16
C ARG A 204 25.83 6.51 -5.85
N LEU A 205 24.68 6.28 -5.24
CA LEU A 205 23.39 6.66 -5.80
C LEU A 205 22.45 7.20 -4.73
N ALA A 206 21.39 7.89 -5.19
CA ALA A 206 20.28 8.30 -4.35
C ALA A 206 18.97 7.67 -4.83
N LEU A 207 18.05 7.43 -3.89
CA LEU A 207 16.67 7.04 -4.16
C LEU A 207 15.75 8.24 -3.95
N SER A 208 14.75 8.38 -4.82
CA SER A 208 13.68 9.39 -4.74
C SER A 208 12.38 8.78 -5.29
N PRO A 209 11.71 7.90 -4.52
CA PRO A 209 10.47 7.27 -4.97
C PRO A 209 9.35 8.30 -5.15
N GLY A 210 8.29 7.90 -5.86
CA GLY A 210 7.11 8.74 -6.10
C GLY A 210 7.37 9.93 -6.99
N ALA A 211 6.72 11.05 -6.68
CA ALA A 211 6.82 12.35 -7.36
C ALA A 211 7.43 13.39 -6.41
N SER A 212 8.72 13.25 -6.08
CA SER A 212 9.40 14.08 -5.08
C SER A 212 9.62 15.55 -5.51
N GLY A 213 9.54 15.83 -6.80
CA GLY A 213 9.64 17.15 -7.41
C GLY A 213 11.07 17.63 -7.65
N PHE A 214 11.16 18.60 -8.58
CA PHE A 214 12.41 19.09 -9.15
C PHE A 214 13.47 19.49 -8.11
N ALA A 215 13.08 20.22 -7.07
CA ALA A 215 14.04 20.71 -6.06
C ALA A 215 14.72 19.56 -5.28
N ASN A 216 13.96 18.51 -4.91
CA ASN A 216 14.52 17.37 -4.21
C ASN A 216 15.39 16.51 -5.13
N GLU A 217 14.94 16.31 -6.38
CA GLU A 217 15.64 15.51 -7.38
C GLU A 217 16.96 16.16 -7.78
N THR A 218 16.96 17.48 -8.07
CA THR A 218 18.18 18.20 -8.40
C THR A 218 19.11 18.36 -7.21
N GLY A 219 18.57 18.55 -5.99
CA GLY A 219 19.38 18.58 -4.77
C GLY A 219 20.19 17.28 -4.58
N ALA A 220 19.63 16.12 -4.93
CA ALA A 220 20.37 14.87 -4.93
C ALA A 220 21.44 14.83 -6.05
N LEU A 221 21.13 15.33 -7.25
CA LEU A 221 22.06 15.37 -8.38
C LEU A 221 23.18 16.38 -8.20
N GLU A 222 22.97 17.47 -7.45
CA GLU A 222 24.02 18.47 -7.12
C GLU A 222 25.10 17.91 -6.20
N MET A 223 24.80 16.89 -5.39
CA MET A 223 25.80 16.23 -4.56
C MET A 223 26.91 15.64 -5.46
N SER A 224 28.14 16.09 -5.27
CA SER A 224 29.28 15.78 -6.17
C SER A 224 29.60 14.28 -6.23
N ASP A 225 29.31 13.54 -5.18
CA ASP A 225 29.59 12.11 -5.04
C ASP A 225 28.43 11.22 -5.50
N ILE A 226 27.24 11.76 -5.76
CA ILE A 226 26.11 11.01 -6.32
C ILE A 226 26.25 10.93 -7.83
N GLN A 227 26.33 9.71 -8.35
CA GLN A 227 26.48 9.40 -9.76
C GLN A 227 25.13 9.08 -10.43
N LEU A 228 24.19 8.52 -9.67
CA LEU A 228 22.89 8.08 -10.17
C LEU A 228 21.78 8.51 -9.22
N LEU A 229 20.69 9.03 -9.78
CA LEU A 229 19.42 9.17 -9.09
C LEU A 229 18.43 8.13 -9.64
N VAL A 230 17.91 7.27 -8.75
CA VAL A 230 16.81 6.34 -9.04
C VAL A 230 15.55 6.98 -8.50
N LEU A 231 14.60 7.30 -9.37
CA LEU A 231 13.41 8.06 -9.02
C LEU A 231 12.12 7.42 -9.56
N GLY A 232 10.98 7.83 -9.01
CA GLY A 232 9.68 7.36 -9.44
C GLY A 232 9.25 8.02 -10.75
N GLU A 233 8.75 9.24 -10.69
CA GLU A 233 8.38 10.02 -11.86
C GLU A 233 8.89 11.45 -11.75
N THR A 234 9.12 12.08 -12.91
CA THR A 234 9.55 13.46 -12.98
C THR A 234 9.07 14.10 -14.28
N ARG A 235 9.09 15.43 -14.33
CA ARG A 235 8.86 16.18 -15.56
C ARG A 235 10.11 16.18 -16.42
N GLU A 236 9.97 15.77 -17.69
CA GLU A 236 11.11 15.62 -18.59
C GLU A 236 11.86 16.94 -18.80
N TRP A 237 11.17 18.05 -18.95
CA TRP A 237 11.78 19.38 -19.13
C TRP A 237 12.41 19.99 -17.86
N GLU A 238 12.36 19.29 -16.74
CA GLU A 238 13.00 19.65 -15.47
C GLU A 238 14.20 18.74 -15.21
N THR A 239 14.04 17.68 -14.43
CA THR A 239 15.15 16.83 -13.95
C THR A 239 15.85 16.08 -15.07
N VAL A 240 15.15 15.66 -16.12
CA VAL A 240 15.79 14.94 -17.24
C VAL A 240 16.71 15.87 -18.02
N GLU A 241 16.24 17.08 -18.36
CA GLU A 241 17.07 18.10 -19.02
C GLU A 241 18.25 18.53 -18.14
N TYR A 242 18.02 18.76 -16.83
CA TYR A 242 19.11 19.05 -15.88
C TYR A 242 20.20 17.98 -15.87
N ALA A 243 19.81 16.70 -15.84
CA ALA A 243 20.76 15.60 -15.88
C ALA A 243 21.50 15.51 -17.23
N ALA A 244 20.79 15.76 -18.35
CA ALA A 244 21.38 15.77 -19.68
C ALA A 244 22.41 16.90 -19.83
N ASP A 245 22.13 18.10 -19.33
CA ASP A 245 23.04 19.22 -19.30
C ASP A 245 24.27 18.93 -18.43
N ALA A 246 24.08 18.33 -17.23
CA ALA A 246 25.17 17.92 -16.38
C ALA A 246 26.11 16.92 -17.07
N ILE A 247 25.56 15.97 -17.83
CA ILE A 247 26.33 15.00 -18.62
C ILE A 247 27.10 15.72 -19.74
N THR A 248 26.45 16.66 -20.41
CA THR A 248 27.06 17.47 -21.48
C THR A 248 28.24 18.32 -20.95
N GLU A 249 28.15 18.80 -19.74
CA GLU A 249 29.25 19.47 -19.02
C GLU A 249 30.37 18.50 -18.56
N GLY A 250 30.26 17.22 -18.84
CA GLY A 250 31.26 16.21 -18.46
C GLY A 250 31.12 15.68 -17.02
N LYS A 251 30.01 15.96 -16.35
CA LYS A 251 29.73 15.41 -15.02
C LYS A 251 29.25 13.96 -15.15
N GLN A 252 29.70 13.11 -14.24
CA GLN A 252 29.25 11.71 -14.18
C GLN A 252 27.88 11.64 -13.45
N LYS A 253 26.80 11.84 -14.22
CA LYS A 253 25.42 11.79 -13.73
C LYS A 253 24.61 10.81 -14.57
N ALA A 254 23.57 10.24 -13.94
CA ALA A 254 22.62 9.34 -14.59
C ALA A 254 21.27 9.37 -13.87
N LEU A 255 20.21 8.96 -14.58
CA LEU A 255 18.87 8.74 -14.02
C LEU A 255 18.38 7.34 -14.38
N ILE A 256 17.65 6.71 -13.46
CA ILE A 256 16.75 5.59 -13.72
C ILE A 256 15.36 6.01 -13.26
N ILE A 257 14.41 6.09 -14.21
CA ILE A 257 13.02 6.51 -13.97
C ILE A 257 12.15 5.26 -13.98
N LEU A 258 11.61 4.91 -12.83
CA LEU A 258 10.89 3.64 -12.58
C LEU A 258 9.41 3.71 -12.95
N GLY A 259 8.82 4.88 -12.84
CA GLY A 259 7.39 5.13 -12.75
C GLY A 259 6.89 5.17 -11.29
N HIS A 260 5.80 5.89 -11.05
CA HIS A 260 5.27 6.15 -9.70
C HIS A 260 4.93 4.82 -8.97
N ILE A 261 4.00 4.03 -9.55
CA ILE A 261 3.56 2.77 -8.94
C ILE A 261 4.75 1.84 -8.59
N PRO A 262 5.68 1.53 -9.51
CA PRO A 262 6.78 0.63 -9.19
C PRO A 262 7.72 1.15 -8.10
N SER A 263 7.86 2.46 -7.97
CA SER A 263 8.78 3.05 -6.99
C SER A 263 8.27 3.03 -5.55
N GLU A 264 6.96 2.87 -5.33
CA GLU A 264 6.36 2.95 -3.99
C GLU A 264 5.60 1.70 -3.58
N GLN A 265 5.26 0.84 -4.54
CA GLN A 265 4.43 -0.34 -4.28
C GLN A 265 4.99 -1.26 -3.20
N SER A 266 6.31 -1.46 -3.17
CA SER A 266 6.97 -2.26 -2.14
C SER A 266 6.84 -1.66 -0.73
N GLY A 267 6.74 -0.32 -0.64
CA GLY A 267 6.45 0.39 0.62
C GLY A 267 5.06 0.08 1.16
N MET A 268 4.08 -0.13 0.28
CA MET A 268 2.73 -0.51 0.72
C MET A 268 2.62 -2.01 1.03
N GLU A 269 3.45 -2.84 0.44
CA GLU A 269 3.62 -4.23 0.89
C GLU A 269 4.25 -4.26 2.30
N GLU A 270 5.21 -3.39 2.60
CA GLU A 270 5.76 -3.20 3.95
C GLU A 270 4.68 -2.71 4.92
N CYS A 271 3.84 -1.76 4.52
CA CYS A 271 2.67 -1.32 5.28
C CYS A 271 1.76 -2.49 5.65
N THR A 272 1.53 -3.40 4.70
CA THR A 272 0.74 -4.62 4.95
C THR A 272 1.37 -5.50 6.03
N ARG A 273 2.68 -5.71 5.98
CA ARG A 273 3.42 -6.48 7.01
C ARG A 273 3.31 -5.79 8.37
N TRP A 274 3.49 -4.48 8.40
CA TRP A 274 3.37 -3.69 9.63
C TRP A 274 1.97 -3.74 10.23
N LEU A 275 0.91 -3.58 9.43
CA LEU A 275 -0.48 -3.67 9.90
C LEU A 275 -0.81 -5.03 10.53
N LYS A 276 -0.29 -6.12 9.96
CA LYS A 276 -0.46 -7.49 10.49
C LYS A 276 0.14 -7.69 11.88
N THR A 277 1.01 -6.79 12.34
CA THR A 277 1.60 -6.90 13.70
C THR A 277 0.61 -6.52 14.81
N PHE A 278 -0.45 -5.76 14.50
CA PHE A 278 -1.40 -5.28 15.50
C PHE A 278 -2.89 -5.33 15.08
N ILE A 279 -3.20 -5.75 13.86
CA ILE A 279 -4.56 -6.00 13.39
C ILE A 279 -4.69 -7.50 13.11
N ASN A 280 -5.41 -8.20 13.99
CA ASN A 280 -5.55 -9.66 13.96
C ASN A 280 -6.99 -10.13 13.80
N GLU A 281 -7.97 -9.20 13.85
CA GLU A 281 -9.39 -9.53 13.84
C GLU A 281 -9.94 -9.81 12.46
N VAL A 282 -9.24 -9.32 11.41
CA VAL A 282 -9.64 -9.45 10.00
C VAL A 282 -8.42 -9.71 9.12
N PRO A 283 -8.60 -10.31 7.95
CA PRO A 283 -7.52 -10.43 6.96
C PRO A 283 -6.99 -9.05 6.55
N VAL A 284 -5.68 -8.95 6.38
CA VAL A 284 -4.99 -7.77 5.84
C VAL A 284 -4.14 -8.24 4.68
N ASP A 285 -4.46 -7.82 3.46
CA ASP A 285 -3.78 -8.32 2.28
C ASP A 285 -3.28 -7.18 1.39
N PHE A 286 -2.07 -7.38 0.85
CA PHE A 286 -1.52 -6.49 -0.17
C PHE A 286 -2.20 -6.77 -1.51
N VAL A 287 -2.78 -5.75 -2.11
CA VAL A 287 -3.41 -5.80 -3.44
C VAL A 287 -2.62 -4.89 -4.37
N PRO A 288 -1.65 -5.43 -5.14
CA PRO A 288 -0.77 -4.60 -5.96
C PRO A 288 -1.53 -3.84 -7.05
N ALA A 289 -1.21 -2.57 -7.22
CA ALA A 289 -1.64 -1.80 -8.37
C ALA A 289 -0.85 -2.27 -9.61
N ARG A 290 -1.53 -2.46 -10.75
CA ARG A 290 -0.86 -2.84 -11.99
C ARG A 290 -0.19 -1.62 -12.62
N ASN A 291 1.07 -1.77 -13.03
CA ASN A 291 1.70 -0.76 -13.87
C ASN A 291 0.99 -0.76 -15.24
N PRO A 292 0.36 0.36 -15.64
CA PRO A 292 -0.38 0.42 -16.90
C PRO A 292 0.50 0.55 -18.14
N PHE A 293 1.79 0.88 -17.95
CA PHE A 293 2.70 1.14 -19.05
C PHE A 293 3.24 -0.15 -19.68
N TRP A 294 3.37 -0.12 -20.97
CA TRP A 294 4.05 -1.12 -21.79
C TRP A 294 4.88 -0.44 -22.87
N ALA A 295 5.90 -1.10 -23.38
CA ALA A 295 6.70 -0.61 -24.50
C ALA A 295 6.52 -1.53 -25.69
N PRO A 296 6.32 -1.02 -26.92
CA PRO A 296 6.33 -1.83 -28.12
C PRO A 296 7.71 -2.45 -28.31
N GLN A 297 7.76 -3.69 -28.76
CA GLN A 297 9.02 -4.28 -29.24
C GLN A 297 9.32 -3.66 -30.61
N LEU A 298 10.46 -3.00 -30.73
CA LEU A 298 10.95 -2.39 -31.96
C LEU A 298 11.86 -3.35 -32.69
#